data_34d550713bcf2994166d8ad51f2c213a
#
_entry.id   34d550713bcf2994166d8ad51f2c213a
#
_cell.length_a   1.000
_cell.length_b   1.000
_cell.length_c   1.000
_cell.angle_alpha   90.00
_cell.angle_beta   90.00
_cell.angle_gamma   90.00
#
_symmetry.space_group_name_H-M   'P 1'
#
loop_
_entity.id
_entity.type
_entity.pdbx_description
1 polymer ?
#
loop_
_entity_poly.entity_id
_entity_poly.type
_entity_poly.pdbx_seq_one_letter_code
_entity_poly.pdbx_strand_id
1 'polypeptide(L)'
;MKSKPVLHQCALMLFSWAMLTLLVTASLEAQIDQRKPRPDPVGAVMQVQELPKALENILEKWEKESGKINKLEGEHVRIWYDDVFCVEKRSEGKFYYEKPDKGRIDITGMKIGKNAKPGKVNPKTGKPFILQPGENEKWICDGHRIFKIDEDEKAYEVFPIPLERRGANIMEGPLPFLFGMPAKTAKQRYYLKLIDNSPQQIVIAVKPRRRADAANYQEAKVLLDPNTYLPRAVQLIHPGGNQSTVYSFQKVEANKARGIIAKVFGNSPFTPDLEGYQLQGKVVAQADGSQVPQAAPQQQIAPIQHATFKVPNMVGHDFKSARKVLEDMGLKPQFHRGDPAEQPKLIYQVYQQVPVPGSAAQKGQTIHLKLYVDPSKAQN
;
A
#
# COMPACT_ATOMS: atom_id res chain seq x y z
N MET A 1 2.05 -0.70 77.37
CA MET A 1 1.70 -2.00 77.94
C MET A 1 1.75 -3.01 76.78
N LYS A 2 2.77 -3.79 76.77
CA LYS A 2 2.82 -5.25 77.03
C LYS A 2 1.86 -6.01 76.10
N SER A 3 2.20 -6.97 75.30
CA SER A 3 3.28 -7.97 75.38
C SER A 3 3.34 -8.81 74.14
N LYS A 4 4.47 -9.36 73.94
CA LYS A 4 5.05 -10.36 73.02
C LYS A 4 4.29 -11.72 72.99
N PRO A 5 4.88 -12.71 72.39
CA PRO A 5 4.63 -13.47 71.16
C PRO A 5 4.36 -14.96 71.48
N VAL A 6 4.08 -15.77 70.46
CA VAL A 6 4.36 -17.23 70.55
C VAL A 6 4.78 -17.77 69.21
N LEU A 7 6.04 -18.22 69.19
CA LEU A 7 6.60 -19.29 68.36
C LEU A 7 6.01 -20.65 68.78
N HIS A 8 5.85 -21.59 67.84
CA HIS A 8 6.21 -23.01 67.98
C HIS A 8 6.00 -23.67 66.63
N GLN A 9 7.08 -24.06 66.00
CA GLN A 9 7.81 -25.33 66.07
C GLN A 9 7.15 -26.47 65.29
N CYS A 10 7.91 -26.90 64.27
CA CYS A 10 8.44 -28.23 64.05
C CYS A 10 7.45 -29.33 63.68
N ALA A 11 7.66 -29.97 62.55
CA ALA A 11 8.41 -31.21 62.51
C ALA A 11 8.50 -31.76 61.11
N LEU A 12 9.67 -32.17 60.76
CA LEU A 12 10.05 -33.09 59.68
C LEU A 12 9.11 -34.29 59.57
N MET A 13 8.75 -34.65 58.35
CA MET A 13 8.66 -36.05 57.95
C MET A 13 9.19 -36.18 56.54
N LEU A 14 10.41 -36.69 56.48
CA LEU A 14 11.01 -37.38 55.36
C LEU A 14 10.27 -38.71 55.15
N PHE A 15 9.66 -38.90 53.99
CA PHE A 15 9.44 -40.22 53.45
C PHE A 15 9.78 -40.23 51.99
N SER A 16 10.90 -40.93 51.80
CA SER A 16 11.42 -41.46 50.56
C SER A 16 10.35 -42.26 49.82
N TRP A 17 10.09 -41.95 48.58
CA TRP A 17 9.70 -42.94 47.61
C TRP A 17 10.38 -42.58 46.27
N ALA A 18 11.46 -43.31 46.08
CA ALA A 18 12.04 -43.53 44.77
C ALA A 18 11.13 -44.47 43.96
N MET A 19 11.17 -44.30 42.70
CA MET A 19 10.66 -45.09 41.57
C MET A 19 9.42 -44.57 40.89
N LEU A 20 9.55 -43.86 39.81
CA LEU A 20 9.42 -44.38 38.46
C LEU A 20 9.70 -43.24 37.47
N THR A 21 10.93 -43.14 37.02
CA THR A 21 11.33 -42.36 35.87
C THR A 21 10.73 -42.99 34.62
N LEU A 22 9.59 -42.48 34.15
CA LEU A 22 9.19 -42.67 32.77
C LEU A 22 9.43 -41.32 32.10
N LEU A 23 10.55 -41.24 31.40
CA LEU A 23 10.88 -40.24 30.42
C LEU A 23 9.82 -40.26 29.32
N VAL A 24 8.83 -39.42 29.44
CA VAL A 24 8.08 -38.95 28.28
C VAL A 24 8.66 -37.58 27.93
N THR A 25 9.75 -37.62 27.17
CA THR A 25 10.15 -36.45 26.37
C THR A 25 9.10 -36.27 25.30
N ALA A 26 8.01 -35.59 25.63
CA ALA A 26 7.16 -35.00 24.64
C ALA A 26 7.98 -33.87 24.00
N SER A 27 8.66 -34.22 22.91
CA SER A 27 9.17 -33.24 21.95
C SER A 27 7.96 -32.43 21.49
N LEU A 28 7.80 -31.25 22.07
CA LEU A 28 6.90 -30.24 21.54
C LEU A 28 7.58 -29.67 20.29
N GLU A 29 7.66 -30.49 19.23
CA GLU A 29 7.87 -30.01 17.90
C GLU A 29 6.65 -29.16 17.59
N ALA A 30 6.83 -27.85 17.74
CA ALA A 30 5.93 -26.90 17.12
C ALA A 30 5.92 -27.22 15.62
N GLN A 31 4.96 -28.02 15.19
CA GLN A 31 4.62 -28.17 13.79
C GLN A 31 4.24 -26.76 13.32
N ILE A 32 5.22 -26.05 12.77
CA ILE A 32 4.95 -24.90 11.90
C ILE A 32 4.16 -25.49 10.76
N ASP A 33 2.85 -25.28 10.84
CA ASP A 33 1.90 -25.66 9.82
C ASP A 33 2.27 -24.94 8.50
N GLN A 34 3.11 -25.60 7.70
CA GLN A 34 3.45 -25.18 6.34
C GLN A 34 2.25 -25.40 5.41
N ARG A 35 1.08 -24.96 5.82
CA ARG A 35 -0.05 -24.90 4.90
C ARG A 35 0.26 -23.80 3.90
N LYS A 36 0.57 -24.21 2.66
CA LYS A 36 0.40 -23.34 1.48
C LYS A 36 -0.90 -22.60 1.66
N PRO A 37 -0.93 -21.26 1.42
CA PRO A 37 -2.18 -20.53 1.45
C PRO A 37 -3.19 -21.29 0.59
N ARG A 38 -4.26 -21.80 1.20
CA ARG A 38 -5.32 -22.44 0.42
C ARG A 38 -5.81 -21.37 -0.55
N PRO A 39 -5.88 -21.67 -1.85
CA PRO A 39 -6.57 -20.79 -2.78
C PRO A 39 -7.97 -20.54 -2.22
N ASP A 40 -8.47 -19.32 -2.34
CA ASP A 40 -9.85 -19.05 -1.98
C ASP A 40 -10.73 -20.09 -2.68
N PRO A 41 -11.70 -20.71 -1.99
CA PRO A 41 -12.47 -21.78 -2.59
C PRO A 41 -13.14 -21.26 -3.85
N VAL A 42 -12.71 -21.80 -4.98
CA VAL A 42 -13.30 -21.51 -6.28
C VAL A 42 -14.75 -21.97 -6.21
N GLY A 43 -15.71 -21.04 -6.22
CA GLY A 43 -17.13 -21.35 -6.21
C GLY A 43 -17.87 -21.24 -4.86
N ALA A 44 -17.22 -20.85 -3.75
CA ALA A 44 -17.97 -20.48 -2.56
C ALA A 44 -18.79 -19.23 -2.86
N VAL A 45 -20.10 -19.37 -2.93
CA VAL A 45 -21.04 -18.23 -3.02
C VAL A 45 -20.85 -17.44 -1.74
N MET A 46 -20.08 -16.34 -1.84
CA MET A 46 -19.89 -15.44 -0.69
C MET A 46 -21.26 -14.85 -0.38
N GLN A 47 -21.79 -15.14 0.80
CA GLN A 47 -23.04 -14.56 1.25
C GLN A 47 -22.97 -13.05 1.16
N VAL A 48 -23.94 -12.45 0.48
CA VAL A 48 -24.04 -10.99 0.35
C VAL A 48 -24.31 -10.44 1.74
N GLN A 49 -23.55 -9.42 2.14
CA GLN A 49 -23.77 -8.74 3.41
C GLN A 49 -25.14 -8.06 3.40
N GLU A 50 -25.97 -8.31 4.39
CA GLU A 50 -27.14 -7.49 4.65
C GLU A 50 -26.68 -6.15 5.23
N LEU A 51 -27.14 -5.08 4.64
CA LEU A 51 -26.74 -3.71 5.01
C LEU A 51 -27.95 -2.95 5.58
N PRO A 52 -27.71 -1.99 6.47
CA PRO A 52 -28.75 -1.03 6.84
C PRO A 52 -29.30 -0.34 5.58
N LYS A 53 -30.62 -0.15 5.50
CA LYS A 53 -31.32 0.42 4.35
C LYS A 53 -30.73 1.77 3.90
N ALA A 54 -30.27 2.59 4.85
CA ALA A 54 -29.60 3.86 4.54
C ALA A 54 -28.35 3.65 3.68
N LEU A 55 -27.51 2.67 4.01
CA LEU A 55 -26.30 2.37 3.25
C LEU A 55 -26.62 1.74 1.90
N GLU A 56 -27.64 0.87 1.82
CA GLU A 56 -28.10 0.32 0.54
C GLU A 56 -28.53 1.41 -0.42
N ASN A 57 -29.39 2.33 0.03
CA ASN A 57 -29.82 3.47 -0.77
C ASN A 57 -28.65 4.34 -1.24
N ILE A 58 -27.61 4.53 -0.42
CA ILE A 58 -26.42 5.28 -0.79
C ILE A 58 -25.65 4.54 -1.89
N LEU A 59 -25.45 3.21 -1.75
CA LEU A 59 -24.75 2.41 -2.76
C LEU A 59 -25.47 2.41 -4.11
N GLU A 60 -26.80 2.28 -4.11
CA GLU A 60 -27.62 2.34 -5.32
C GLU A 60 -27.54 3.70 -6.01
N LYS A 61 -27.58 4.78 -5.25
CA LYS A 61 -27.40 6.14 -5.79
C LYS A 61 -25.99 6.34 -6.34
N TRP A 62 -24.97 5.88 -5.62
CA TRP A 62 -23.59 5.95 -6.09
C TRP A 62 -23.40 5.15 -7.38
N GLU A 63 -23.92 3.94 -7.48
CA GLU A 63 -23.92 3.13 -8.71
C GLU A 63 -24.62 3.88 -9.85
N LYS A 64 -25.82 4.42 -9.61
CA LYS A 64 -26.61 5.16 -10.60
C LYS A 64 -25.87 6.38 -11.12
N GLU A 65 -25.31 7.20 -10.24
CA GLU A 65 -24.60 8.43 -10.64
C GLU A 65 -23.26 8.10 -11.34
N SER A 66 -22.49 7.15 -10.82
CA SER A 66 -21.28 6.68 -11.48
C SER A 66 -21.56 6.02 -12.83
N GLY A 67 -22.71 5.34 -12.96
CA GLY A 67 -23.16 4.73 -14.21
C GLY A 67 -23.31 5.72 -15.38
N LYS A 68 -23.63 6.98 -15.08
CA LYS A 68 -23.77 8.06 -16.07
C LYS A 68 -22.43 8.57 -16.61
N ILE A 69 -21.32 8.24 -15.95
CA ILE A 69 -19.99 8.76 -16.28
C ILE A 69 -19.39 7.93 -17.41
N ASN A 70 -19.15 8.54 -18.55
CA ASN A 70 -18.40 7.96 -19.67
C ASN A 70 -16.97 8.49 -19.68
N LYS A 71 -16.76 9.73 -19.23
CA LYS A 71 -15.47 10.39 -19.10
C LYS A 71 -15.43 11.14 -17.78
N LEU A 72 -14.31 11.13 -17.12
CA LEU A 72 -14.06 11.89 -15.90
C LEU A 72 -12.65 12.47 -15.96
N GLU A 73 -12.52 13.73 -15.59
CA GLU A 73 -11.22 14.37 -15.42
C GLU A 73 -11.24 15.28 -14.20
N GLY A 74 -10.06 15.56 -13.66
CA GLY A 74 -9.94 16.42 -12.50
C GLY A 74 -8.52 16.54 -12.01
N GLU A 75 -8.39 17.21 -10.89
CA GLU A 75 -7.15 17.37 -10.15
C GLU A 75 -7.22 16.56 -8.85
N HIS A 76 -6.09 16.15 -8.36
CA HIS A 76 -6.00 15.49 -7.07
C HIS A 76 -4.81 15.98 -6.25
N VAL A 77 -4.96 15.88 -4.92
CA VAL A 77 -3.86 15.94 -3.96
C VAL A 77 -3.72 14.56 -3.34
N ARG A 78 -2.51 14.03 -3.32
CA ARG A 78 -2.17 12.78 -2.67
C ARG A 78 -1.27 13.06 -1.48
N ILE A 79 -1.64 12.54 -0.31
CA ILE A 79 -0.82 12.59 0.90
C ILE A 79 -0.56 11.15 1.34
N TRP A 80 0.70 10.78 1.38
CA TRP A 80 1.13 9.49 1.87
C TRP A 80 1.80 9.64 3.24
N TYR A 81 1.40 8.81 4.19
CA TYR A 81 1.90 8.79 5.55
C TYR A 81 2.62 7.48 5.84
N ASP A 82 3.77 7.56 6.48
CA ASP A 82 4.45 6.42 7.10
C ASP A 82 4.57 6.66 8.60
N ASP A 83 3.81 5.91 9.37
CA ASP A 83 3.76 6.06 10.84
C ASP A 83 5.04 5.53 11.50
N VAL A 84 5.81 4.65 10.82
CA VAL A 84 7.05 4.08 11.35
C VAL A 84 8.18 5.11 11.25
N PHE A 85 8.36 5.68 10.06
CA PHE A 85 9.41 6.67 9.81
C PHE A 85 8.96 8.11 10.10
N CYS A 86 7.69 8.29 10.48
CA CYS A 86 7.11 9.58 10.77
C CYS A 86 7.24 10.57 9.59
N VAL A 87 6.99 10.09 8.36
CA VAL A 87 7.13 10.84 7.12
C VAL A 87 5.75 11.08 6.50
N GLU A 88 5.50 12.31 6.06
CA GLU A 88 4.36 12.72 5.24
C GLU A 88 4.86 13.19 3.89
N LYS A 89 4.52 12.47 2.81
CA LYS A 89 4.84 12.87 1.45
C LYS A 89 3.62 13.48 0.78
N ARG A 90 3.82 14.59 0.08
CA ARG A 90 2.76 15.31 -0.64
C ARG A 90 3.01 15.33 -2.13
N SER A 91 1.97 15.01 -2.89
CA SER A 91 1.95 15.10 -4.34
C SER A 91 0.63 15.70 -4.79
N GLU A 92 0.63 16.24 -6.01
CA GLU A 92 -0.56 16.72 -6.70
C GLU A 92 -0.52 16.27 -8.16
N GLY A 93 -1.61 16.38 -8.86
CA GLY A 93 -1.65 16.06 -10.28
C GLY A 93 -3.04 16.02 -10.85
N LYS A 94 -3.13 15.43 -12.04
CA LYS A 94 -4.38 15.30 -12.78
C LYS A 94 -4.73 13.84 -12.97
N PHE A 95 -6.02 13.57 -13.11
CA PHE A 95 -6.50 12.25 -13.47
C PHE A 95 -7.50 12.32 -14.62
N TYR A 96 -7.55 11.24 -15.39
CA TYR A 96 -8.43 11.08 -16.54
C TYR A 96 -8.99 9.67 -16.56
N TYR A 97 -10.26 9.55 -16.94
CA TYR A 97 -10.94 8.27 -17.11
C TYR A 97 -11.81 8.30 -18.36
N GLU A 98 -11.89 7.18 -19.06
CA GLU A 98 -12.83 6.94 -20.15
C GLU A 98 -13.30 5.49 -20.11
N LYS A 99 -14.62 5.30 -20.07
CA LYS A 99 -15.21 3.96 -20.15
C LYS A 99 -14.70 3.19 -21.36
N PRO A 100 -14.58 1.86 -21.22
CA PRO A 100 -14.91 1.09 -20.02
C PRO A 100 -13.75 1.01 -19.01
N ASP A 101 -12.51 1.15 -19.43
CA ASP A 101 -11.33 0.74 -18.68
C ASP A 101 -10.06 1.56 -18.92
N LYS A 102 -10.17 2.73 -19.56
CA LYS A 102 -9.03 3.62 -19.74
C LYS A 102 -8.90 4.60 -18.59
N GLY A 103 -7.67 4.78 -18.11
CA GLY A 103 -7.39 5.71 -17.04
C GLY A 103 -5.98 6.24 -17.06
N ARG A 104 -5.81 7.43 -16.49
CA ARG A 104 -4.52 8.04 -16.25
C ARG A 104 -4.54 8.81 -14.95
N ILE A 105 -3.46 8.69 -14.20
CA ILE A 105 -3.18 9.55 -13.06
C ILE A 105 -1.73 10.03 -13.16
N ASP A 106 -1.55 11.34 -13.18
CA ASP A 106 -0.24 11.99 -13.10
C ASP A 106 -0.03 12.41 -11.65
N ILE A 107 1.12 12.08 -11.08
CA ILE A 107 1.47 12.36 -9.69
C ILE A 107 2.81 13.12 -9.72
N THR A 108 2.81 14.33 -9.16
CA THR A 108 3.98 15.20 -9.08
C THR A 108 4.23 15.60 -7.64
N GLY A 109 5.46 15.44 -7.16
CA GLY A 109 5.85 15.82 -5.81
C GLY A 109 5.68 17.32 -5.55
N MET A 110 4.93 17.66 -4.51
CA MET A 110 4.72 19.08 -4.13
C MET A 110 5.96 19.66 -3.47
N LYS A 111 6.35 20.86 -3.85
CA LYS A 111 7.40 21.61 -3.16
C LYS A 111 6.93 21.96 -1.74
N ILE A 112 7.72 21.58 -0.75
CA ILE A 112 7.41 21.86 0.66
C ILE A 112 7.92 23.26 1.02
N GLY A 113 6.99 24.15 1.31
CA GLY A 113 7.32 25.52 1.74
C GLY A 113 7.96 25.54 3.13
N LYS A 114 8.79 26.56 3.42
CA LYS A 114 9.49 26.70 4.72
C LYS A 114 8.56 26.69 5.94
N ASN A 115 7.33 27.19 5.79
CA ASN A 115 6.34 27.27 6.86
C ASN A 115 5.26 26.18 6.77
N ALA A 116 5.45 25.17 5.92
CA ALA A 116 4.49 24.09 5.76
C ALA A 116 4.39 23.29 7.07
N LYS A 117 3.18 22.97 7.47
CA LYS A 117 2.90 22.14 8.65
C LYS A 117 2.37 20.78 8.21
N PRO A 118 2.70 19.69 8.95
CA PRO A 118 2.11 18.38 8.70
C PRO A 118 0.58 18.42 8.90
N GLY A 119 -0.14 17.60 8.13
CA GLY A 119 -1.59 17.53 8.18
C GLY A 119 -2.13 16.89 9.47
N LYS A 120 -1.30 16.09 10.12
CA LYS A 120 -1.62 15.44 11.40
C LYS A 120 -0.35 15.15 12.19
N VAL A 121 -0.51 14.72 13.44
CA VAL A 121 0.56 14.11 14.24
C VAL A 121 0.52 12.59 14.12
N ASN A 122 1.64 11.93 14.33
CA ASN A 122 1.72 10.48 14.37
C ASN A 122 0.89 9.95 15.56
N PRO A 123 -0.11 9.11 15.33
CA PRO A 123 -1.01 8.65 16.38
C PRO A 123 -0.35 7.76 17.44
N LYS A 124 0.80 7.14 17.10
CA LYS A 124 1.54 6.25 18.02
C LYS A 124 2.54 6.99 18.88
N THR A 125 3.15 8.06 18.37
CA THR A 125 4.25 8.77 19.03
C THR A 125 3.89 10.20 19.47
N GLY A 126 2.78 10.75 18.96
CA GLY A 126 2.39 12.16 19.16
C GLY A 126 3.31 13.17 18.44
N LYS A 127 4.36 12.70 17.75
CA LYS A 127 5.30 13.57 17.05
C LYS A 127 4.72 14.09 15.72
N PRO A 128 5.04 15.30 15.28
CA PRO A 128 4.68 15.78 13.96
C PRO A 128 5.42 14.97 12.88
N PHE A 129 4.76 14.77 11.72
CA PHE A 129 5.40 14.13 10.58
C PHE A 129 6.44 15.04 9.93
N ILE A 130 7.51 14.44 9.39
CA ILE A 130 8.51 15.12 8.57
C ILE A 130 7.95 15.25 7.16
N LEU A 131 7.79 16.49 6.68
CA LEU A 131 7.24 16.76 5.36
C LEU A 131 8.30 16.53 4.27
N GLN A 132 7.91 15.83 3.20
CA GLN A 132 8.72 15.58 2.02
C GLN A 132 7.88 15.74 0.74
N PRO A 133 8.49 16.13 -0.39
CA PRO A 133 7.86 15.94 -1.68
C PRO A 133 7.56 14.45 -1.91
N GLY A 134 6.47 14.15 -2.58
CA GLY A 134 6.20 12.80 -3.05
C GLY A 134 6.97 12.47 -4.33
N GLU A 135 6.76 11.28 -4.83
CA GLU A 135 7.34 10.78 -6.08
C GLU A 135 6.73 11.51 -7.29
N ASN A 136 7.48 11.51 -8.41
CA ASN A 136 7.02 11.97 -9.72
C ASN A 136 6.75 10.73 -10.58
N GLU A 137 5.49 10.35 -10.69
CA GLU A 137 5.10 9.13 -11.41
C GLU A 137 3.81 9.32 -12.22
N LYS A 138 3.64 8.51 -13.25
CA LYS A 138 2.38 8.43 -14.03
C LYS A 138 1.92 7.00 -14.10
N TRP A 139 0.63 6.81 -13.96
CA TRP A 139 -0.03 5.52 -14.19
C TRP A 139 -1.01 5.70 -15.33
N ILE A 140 -0.83 4.92 -16.40
CA ILE A 140 -1.67 4.99 -17.60
C ILE A 140 -2.20 3.61 -17.92
N CYS A 141 -3.53 3.47 -17.98
CA CYS A 141 -4.22 2.29 -18.44
C CYS A 141 -4.81 2.56 -19.84
N ASP A 142 -4.37 1.80 -20.85
CA ASP A 142 -4.86 1.92 -22.22
C ASP A 142 -6.06 0.99 -22.54
N GLY A 143 -6.52 0.23 -21.53
CA GLY A 143 -7.56 -0.81 -21.64
C GLY A 143 -6.98 -2.21 -21.86
N HIS A 144 -5.71 -2.33 -22.21
CA HIS A 144 -4.99 -3.59 -22.43
C HIS A 144 -3.82 -3.77 -21.48
N ARG A 145 -3.18 -2.68 -21.09
CA ARG A 145 -1.97 -2.63 -20.25
C ARG A 145 -2.03 -1.47 -19.29
N ILE A 146 -1.36 -1.63 -18.19
CA ILE A 146 -1.09 -0.54 -17.23
C ILE A 146 0.40 -0.22 -17.34
N PHE A 147 0.71 1.04 -17.57
CA PHE A 147 2.05 1.60 -17.56
C PHE A 147 2.26 2.33 -16.25
N LYS A 148 3.29 1.96 -15.51
CA LYS A 148 3.81 2.76 -14.39
C LYS A 148 5.09 3.44 -14.87
N ILE A 149 5.10 4.74 -14.90
CA ILE A 149 6.21 5.55 -15.43
C ILE A 149 6.80 6.32 -14.25
N ASP A 150 8.09 6.12 -14.00
CA ASP A 150 8.89 6.87 -13.03
C ASP A 150 9.56 8.02 -13.79
N GLU A 151 9.15 9.25 -13.47
CA GLU A 151 9.64 10.46 -14.12
C GLU A 151 11.05 10.83 -13.68
N ASP A 152 11.42 10.46 -12.45
CA ASP A 152 12.74 10.78 -11.87
C ASP A 152 13.82 9.82 -12.40
N GLU A 153 13.52 8.53 -12.47
CA GLU A 153 14.43 7.50 -12.95
C GLU A 153 14.40 7.34 -14.49
N LYS A 154 13.50 8.04 -15.19
CA LYS A 154 13.26 7.86 -16.63
C LYS A 154 13.05 6.39 -17.01
N ALA A 155 12.21 5.73 -16.25
CA ALA A 155 11.95 4.31 -16.35
C ALA A 155 10.46 4.01 -16.37
N TYR A 156 10.07 2.86 -16.93
CA TYR A 156 8.68 2.43 -16.89
C TYR A 156 8.54 0.92 -16.74
N GLU A 157 7.43 0.51 -16.17
CA GLU A 157 6.98 -0.88 -16.05
C GLU A 157 5.67 -1.07 -16.81
N VAL A 158 5.47 -2.27 -17.37
CA VAL A 158 4.24 -2.61 -18.12
C VAL A 158 3.59 -3.84 -17.50
N PHE A 159 2.33 -3.70 -17.11
CA PHE A 159 1.51 -4.76 -16.54
C PHE A 159 0.39 -5.09 -17.52
N PRO A 160 0.40 -6.27 -18.20
CA PRO A 160 -0.68 -6.66 -19.08
C PRO A 160 -1.96 -6.92 -18.28
N ILE A 161 -3.10 -6.51 -18.81
CA ILE A 161 -4.42 -6.81 -18.26
C ILE A 161 -4.91 -8.10 -18.89
N PRO A 162 -5.19 -9.17 -18.10
CA PRO A 162 -5.75 -10.42 -18.60
C PRO A 162 -7.04 -10.19 -19.38
N LEU A 163 -7.26 -10.97 -20.45
CA LEU A 163 -8.41 -10.81 -21.36
C LEU A 163 -9.75 -10.81 -20.62
N GLU A 164 -9.90 -11.69 -19.64
CA GLU A 164 -11.09 -11.82 -18.80
C GLU A 164 -11.35 -10.63 -17.87
N ARG A 165 -10.36 -9.73 -17.72
CA ARG A 165 -10.45 -8.51 -16.91
C ARG A 165 -10.54 -7.24 -17.74
N ARG A 166 -10.36 -7.31 -19.08
CA ARG A 166 -10.49 -6.16 -19.96
C ARG A 166 -11.94 -5.69 -20.02
N GLY A 167 -12.15 -4.40 -20.05
CA GLY A 167 -13.49 -3.80 -20.03
C GLY A 167 -14.20 -3.84 -18.67
N ALA A 168 -13.62 -4.50 -17.68
CA ALA A 168 -14.29 -4.73 -16.43
C ALA A 168 -13.85 -3.79 -15.31
N ASN A 169 -12.65 -3.20 -15.31
CA ASN A 169 -12.31 -2.31 -14.20
C ASN A 169 -10.87 -1.81 -14.10
N ILE A 170 -10.73 -0.53 -14.13
CA ILE A 170 -9.70 0.28 -13.44
C ILE A 170 -9.78 0.17 -11.90
N MET A 171 -10.76 -0.54 -11.34
CA MET A 171 -11.01 -0.60 -9.90
C MET A 171 -9.90 -1.31 -9.11
N GLU A 172 -8.98 -2.01 -9.76
CA GLU A 172 -7.80 -2.61 -9.14
C GLU A 172 -6.55 -1.71 -9.22
N GLY A 173 -6.70 -0.51 -9.80
CA GLY A 173 -5.63 0.47 -9.94
C GLY A 173 -5.37 1.31 -8.68
N PRO A 174 -4.50 2.32 -8.77
CA PRO A 174 -4.11 3.18 -7.65
C PRO A 174 -5.25 4.05 -7.11
N LEU A 175 -6.40 4.14 -7.81
CA LEU A 175 -7.58 4.89 -7.41
C LEU A 175 -8.83 4.01 -7.33
N PRO A 176 -8.84 3.00 -6.44
CA PRO A 176 -10.06 2.24 -6.20
C PRO A 176 -11.15 3.21 -5.70
N PHE A 177 -12.39 2.91 -6.02
CA PHE A 177 -13.59 3.67 -5.61
C PHE A 177 -13.82 5.02 -6.31
N LEU A 178 -12.88 5.56 -7.11
CA LEU A 178 -13.11 6.83 -7.80
C LEU A 178 -14.27 6.74 -8.81
N PHE A 179 -14.42 5.58 -9.45
CA PHE A 179 -15.36 5.41 -10.58
C PHE A 179 -16.67 4.73 -10.21
N GLY A 180 -16.90 4.52 -8.92
CA GLY A 180 -18.06 3.78 -8.46
C GLY A 180 -17.97 2.27 -8.69
N MET A 181 -18.94 1.55 -8.16
CA MET A 181 -18.99 0.09 -8.22
C MET A 181 -20.44 -0.36 -8.14
N PRO A 182 -20.86 -1.40 -8.90
CA PRO A 182 -22.17 -1.97 -8.71
C PRO A 182 -22.41 -2.37 -7.26
N ALA A 183 -23.53 -1.95 -6.68
CA ALA A 183 -23.84 -2.17 -5.27
C ALA A 183 -23.76 -3.65 -4.88
N LYS A 184 -24.23 -4.55 -5.77
CA LYS A 184 -24.11 -6.01 -5.59
C LYS A 184 -22.65 -6.44 -5.50
N THR A 185 -21.79 -5.94 -6.39
CA THR A 185 -20.34 -6.23 -6.39
C THR A 185 -19.67 -5.70 -5.13
N ALA A 186 -20.03 -4.49 -4.70
CA ALA A 186 -19.51 -3.90 -3.47
C ALA A 186 -19.85 -4.78 -2.25
N LYS A 187 -21.10 -5.23 -2.12
CA LYS A 187 -21.54 -6.12 -1.03
C LYS A 187 -20.84 -7.48 -1.04
N GLN A 188 -20.49 -8.00 -2.21
CA GLN A 188 -19.78 -9.28 -2.34
C GLN A 188 -18.29 -9.17 -2.02
N ARG A 189 -17.64 -8.06 -2.42
CA ARG A 189 -16.19 -7.89 -2.29
C ARG A 189 -15.76 -7.32 -0.95
N TYR A 190 -16.63 -6.56 -0.27
CA TYR A 190 -16.26 -5.77 0.89
C TYR A 190 -17.22 -5.94 2.06
N TYR A 191 -16.69 -5.79 3.27
CA TYR A 191 -17.46 -5.39 4.45
C TYR A 191 -17.61 -3.89 4.41
N LEU A 192 -18.85 -3.40 4.44
CA LEU A 192 -19.20 -1.99 4.29
C LEU A 192 -19.86 -1.49 5.58
N LYS A 193 -19.46 -0.31 6.03
CA LYS A 193 -20.04 0.35 7.19
C LYS A 193 -20.24 1.83 6.91
N LEU A 194 -21.44 2.34 7.12
CA LEU A 194 -21.72 3.77 7.08
C LEU A 194 -21.16 4.41 8.36
N ILE A 195 -20.26 5.37 8.20
CA ILE A 195 -19.61 6.10 9.29
C ILE A 195 -20.29 7.43 9.53
N ASP A 196 -20.63 8.14 8.44
CA ASP A 196 -21.31 9.43 8.47
C ASP A 196 -22.28 9.53 7.29
N ASN A 197 -23.43 10.14 7.54
CA ASN A 197 -24.46 10.45 6.54
C ASN A 197 -25.09 11.80 6.90
N SER A 198 -24.28 12.83 6.85
CA SER A 198 -24.70 14.19 7.12
C SER A 198 -24.99 14.96 5.83
N PRO A 199 -25.64 16.13 5.89
CA PRO A 199 -25.83 16.98 4.72
C PRO A 199 -24.51 17.46 4.09
N GLN A 200 -23.40 17.41 4.82
CA GLN A 200 -22.08 17.86 4.39
C GLN A 200 -21.28 16.76 3.71
N GLN A 201 -21.48 15.50 4.12
CA GLN A 201 -20.68 14.37 3.64
C GLN A 201 -21.31 13.01 3.90
N ILE A 202 -20.97 12.05 3.08
CA ILE A 202 -21.23 10.63 3.30
C ILE A 202 -19.89 9.92 3.43
N VAL A 203 -19.66 9.20 4.54
CA VAL A 203 -18.41 8.46 4.77
C VAL A 203 -18.71 6.97 4.91
N ILE A 204 -18.10 6.17 4.05
CA ILE A 204 -18.23 4.71 4.04
C ILE A 204 -16.86 4.09 4.35
N ALA A 205 -16.79 3.28 5.40
CA ALA A 205 -15.64 2.41 5.63
C ALA A 205 -15.80 1.12 4.83
N VAL A 206 -14.71 0.69 4.23
CA VAL A 206 -14.65 -0.44 3.30
C VAL A 206 -13.51 -1.35 3.71
N LYS A 207 -13.79 -2.61 3.99
CA LYS A 207 -12.77 -3.61 4.32
C LYS A 207 -12.84 -4.78 3.34
N PRO A 208 -11.73 -5.16 2.69
CA PRO A 208 -11.71 -6.26 1.74
C PRO A 208 -12.13 -7.59 2.37
N ARG A 209 -12.93 -8.38 1.63
CA ARG A 209 -13.28 -9.76 1.97
C ARG A 209 -12.36 -10.76 1.29
N ARG A 210 -11.80 -10.39 0.13
CA ARG A 210 -10.93 -11.24 -0.68
C ARG A 210 -9.47 -10.94 -0.37
N ARG A 211 -8.64 -11.98 -0.30
CA ARG A 211 -7.19 -11.84 -0.06
C ARG A 211 -6.50 -11.02 -1.15
N ALA A 212 -6.92 -11.17 -2.40
CA ALA A 212 -6.38 -10.39 -3.52
C ALA A 212 -6.62 -8.88 -3.34
N ASP A 213 -7.80 -8.47 -2.87
CA ASP A 213 -8.11 -7.07 -2.59
C ASP A 213 -7.34 -6.58 -1.33
N ALA A 214 -7.23 -7.45 -0.29
CA ALA A 214 -6.51 -7.14 0.94
C ALA A 214 -4.98 -7.02 0.76
N ALA A 215 -4.44 -7.54 -0.33
CA ALA A 215 -3.03 -7.34 -0.69
C ALA A 215 -2.72 -5.88 -1.07
N ASN A 216 -3.70 -5.12 -1.55
CA ASN A 216 -3.54 -3.73 -1.96
C ASN A 216 -3.80 -2.74 -0.81
N TYR A 217 -4.79 -3.02 0.03
CA TYR A 217 -5.11 -2.22 1.22
C TYR A 217 -5.91 -3.08 2.20
N GLN A 218 -5.71 -2.85 3.50
CA GLN A 218 -6.46 -3.58 4.53
C GLN A 218 -7.79 -2.90 4.87
N GLU A 219 -7.89 -1.60 4.66
CA GLU A 219 -9.11 -0.79 4.88
C GLU A 219 -9.09 0.43 3.98
N ALA A 220 -10.25 0.88 3.55
CA ALA A 220 -10.45 2.16 2.91
C ALA A 220 -11.57 2.96 3.57
N LYS A 221 -11.50 4.29 3.48
CA LYS A 221 -12.62 5.20 3.76
C LYS A 221 -12.90 6.01 2.53
N VAL A 222 -14.15 5.98 2.09
CA VAL A 222 -14.61 6.73 0.91
C VAL A 222 -15.51 7.85 1.38
N LEU A 223 -15.13 9.08 1.04
CA LEU A 223 -15.91 10.27 1.27
C LEU A 223 -16.65 10.63 -0.01
N LEU A 224 -17.97 10.57 0.00
CA LEU A 224 -18.81 10.97 -1.11
C LEU A 224 -19.43 12.36 -0.87
N ASP A 225 -19.64 13.07 -1.97
CA ASP A 225 -20.47 14.25 -1.98
C ASP A 225 -21.95 13.85 -1.85
N PRO A 226 -22.72 14.42 -0.91
CA PRO A 226 -24.11 13.99 -0.67
C PRO A 226 -25.08 14.38 -1.80
N ASN A 227 -24.69 15.32 -2.67
CA ASN A 227 -25.54 15.78 -3.78
C ASN A 227 -25.27 14.99 -5.06
N THR A 228 -24.00 14.73 -5.36
CA THR A 228 -23.58 14.08 -6.60
C THR A 228 -23.28 12.60 -6.43
N TYR A 229 -23.11 12.11 -5.21
CA TYR A 229 -22.66 10.76 -4.86
C TYR A 229 -21.32 10.39 -5.51
N LEU A 230 -20.53 11.37 -5.94
CA LEU A 230 -19.19 11.14 -6.45
C LEU A 230 -18.16 11.24 -5.32
N PRO A 231 -17.07 10.48 -5.40
CA PRO A 231 -16.00 10.55 -4.41
C PRO A 231 -15.32 11.92 -4.39
N ARG A 232 -15.22 12.50 -3.18
CA ARG A 232 -14.44 13.72 -2.89
C ARG A 232 -13.07 13.38 -2.33
N ALA A 233 -12.98 12.26 -1.60
CA ALA A 233 -11.71 11.76 -1.09
C ALA A 233 -11.76 10.25 -0.86
N VAL A 234 -10.59 9.63 -0.91
CA VAL A 234 -10.39 8.22 -0.54
C VAL A 234 -9.16 8.13 0.35
N GLN A 235 -9.30 7.49 1.50
CA GLN A 235 -8.18 7.09 2.34
C GLN A 235 -7.98 5.58 2.21
N LEU A 236 -6.77 5.15 1.94
CA LEU A 236 -6.35 3.75 1.91
C LEU A 236 -5.38 3.50 3.06
N ILE A 237 -5.65 2.48 3.88
CA ILE A 237 -4.71 1.98 4.88
C ILE A 237 -4.04 0.76 4.28
N HIS A 238 -2.72 0.83 4.09
CA HIS A 238 -1.95 -0.24 3.45
C HIS A 238 -1.82 -1.48 4.36
N PRO A 239 -1.50 -2.65 3.78
CA PRO A 239 -1.25 -3.86 4.56
C PRO A 239 -0.22 -3.61 5.67
N GLY A 240 -0.50 -4.13 6.88
CA GLY A 240 0.31 -3.86 8.06
C GLY A 240 -0.10 -2.62 8.87
N GLY A 241 -0.96 -1.74 8.34
CA GLY A 241 -1.58 -0.63 9.07
C GLY A 241 -0.66 0.53 9.46
N ASN A 242 0.61 0.50 9.04
CA ASN A 242 1.61 1.53 9.38
C ASN A 242 1.72 2.62 8.31
N GLN A 243 1.14 2.40 7.16
CA GLN A 243 1.14 3.35 6.05
C GLN A 243 -0.29 3.65 5.60
N SER A 244 -0.53 4.87 5.18
CA SER A 244 -1.81 5.25 4.60
C SER A 244 -1.63 6.29 3.50
N THR A 245 -2.54 6.25 2.51
CA THR A 245 -2.60 7.24 1.44
C THR A 245 -3.97 7.90 1.43
N VAL A 246 -4.01 9.20 1.34
CA VAL A 246 -5.24 9.98 1.16
C VAL A 246 -5.19 10.64 -0.20
N TYR A 247 -6.21 10.42 -1.00
CA TYR A 247 -6.48 11.15 -2.24
C TYR A 247 -7.64 12.10 -2.00
N SER A 248 -7.48 13.38 -2.34
CA SER A 248 -8.55 14.37 -2.36
C SER A 248 -8.74 14.84 -3.80
N PHE A 249 -9.98 14.77 -4.31
CA PHE A 249 -10.30 15.09 -5.69
C PHE A 249 -10.90 16.49 -5.80
N GLN A 250 -10.42 17.25 -6.76
CA GLN A 250 -10.79 18.65 -6.97
C GLN A 250 -11.09 18.89 -8.45
N LYS A 251 -11.91 19.91 -8.73
CA LYS A 251 -12.27 20.29 -10.10
C LYS A 251 -12.70 19.11 -10.95
N VAL A 252 -13.49 18.22 -10.36
CA VAL A 252 -13.95 16.99 -11.00
C VAL A 252 -15.03 17.34 -12.03
N GLU A 253 -14.82 16.94 -13.28
CA GLU A 253 -15.69 17.23 -14.40
C GLU A 253 -16.05 15.94 -15.14
N ALA A 254 -17.35 15.67 -15.21
CA ALA A 254 -17.88 14.48 -15.88
C ALA A 254 -18.41 14.81 -17.29
N ASN A 255 -18.14 13.92 -18.24
CA ASN A 255 -18.71 13.93 -19.61
C ASN A 255 -18.44 15.20 -20.42
N LYS A 256 -17.41 15.99 -20.08
CA LYS A 256 -17.04 17.15 -20.91
C LYS A 256 -16.57 16.75 -22.30
N ALA A 257 -16.89 17.58 -23.28
CA ALA A 257 -16.39 17.43 -24.65
C ALA A 257 -14.85 17.61 -24.69
N ARG A 258 -14.17 16.78 -25.48
CA ARG A 258 -12.70 16.64 -25.55
C ARG A 258 -11.88 17.88 -25.94
N GLY A 259 -12.48 19.06 -26.10
CA GLY A 259 -11.81 20.23 -26.67
C GLY A 259 -10.48 20.64 -26.01
N ILE A 260 -10.32 20.43 -24.71
CA ILE A 260 -9.10 20.83 -23.96
C ILE A 260 -8.09 19.69 -23.92
N ILE A 261 -8.52 18.44 -23.72
CA ILE A 261 -7.63 17.25 -23.63
C ILE A 261 -6.87 17.03 -24.93
N ALA A 262 -7.54 17.16 -26.09
CA ALA A 262 -6.91 17.00 -27.41
C ALA A 262 -5.80 18.04 -27.67
N LYS A 263 -5.92 19.23 -27.09
CA LYS A 263 -4.89 20.28 -27.21
C LYS A 263 -3.63 20.01 -26.37
N VAL A 264 -3.78 19.29 -25.25
CA VAL A 264 -2.67 19.03 -24.31
C VAL A 264 -1.89 17.77 -24.67
N PHE A 265 -2.57 16.72 -25.13
CA PHE A 265 -1.98 15.38 -25.35
C PHE A 265 -1.92 14.98 -26.83
N GLY A 266 -2.29 15.84 -27.75
CA GLY A 266 -2.35 15.49 -29.18
C GLY A 266 -3.45 14.47 -29.46
N ASN A 267 -3.15 13.17 -29.41
CA ASN A 267 -4.09 12.12 -29.82
C ASN A 267 -4.97 11.57 -28.67
N SER A 268 -4.38 11.17 -27.54
CA SER A 268 -5.12 10.55 -26.41
C SER A 268 -4.34 10.66 -25.12
N PRO A 269 -5.00 11.00 -23.98
CA PRO A 269 -4.33 11.00 -22.69
C PRO A 269 -3.92 9.59 -22.23
N PHE A 270 -4.45 8.54 -22.85
CA PHE A 270 -4.22 7.14 -22.50
C PHE A 270 -3.11 6.48 -23.33
N THR A 271 -2.46 7.23 -24.21
CA THR A 271 -1.27 6.77 -24.93
C THR A 271 -0.05 7.28 -24.17
N PRO A 272 0.81 6.40 -23.60
CA PRO A 272 2.02 6.84 -22.94
C PRO A 272 3.02 7.38 -23.96
N ASP A 273 3.67 8.48 -23.62
CA ASP A 273 4.89 8.93 -24.29
C ASP A 273 6.07 8.34 -23.52
N LEU A 274 6.82 7.45 -24.18
CA LEU A 274 7.92 6.68 -23.59
C LEU A 274 9.27 7.03 -24.24
N GLU A 275 9.33 8.10 -25.02
CA GLU A 275 10.58 8.55 -25.61
C GLU A 275 11.60 8.94 -24.52
N GLY A 276 12.77 8.34 -24.57
CA GLY A 276 13.82 8.55 -23.56
C GLY A 276 13.63 7.76 -22.26
N TYR A 277 12.61 6.91 -22.15
CA TYR A 277 12.39 6.06 -20.96
C TYR A 277 12.88 4.64 -21.20
N GLN A 278 13.39 3.99 -20.16
CA GLN A 278 13.86 2.61 -20.18
C GLN A 278 12.83 1.67 -19.58
N LEU A 279 12.55 0.56 -20.27
CA LEU A 279 11.68 -0.49 -19.74
C LEU A 279 12.39 -1.21 -18.58
N GLN A 280 11.77 -1.19 -17.40
CA GLN A 280 12.18 -1.98 -16.22
C GLN A 280 11.29 -3.22 -16.10
N GLY A 281 11.91 -4.39 -15.90
CA GLY A 281 11.19 -5.65 -15.76
C GLY A 281 10.97 -6.39 -17.08
N LYS A 282 10.51 -7.65 -16.98
CA LYS A 282 10.15 -8.46 -18.15
C LYS A 282 8.69 -8.24 -18.49
N VAL A 283 8.39 -7.89 -19.71
CA VAL A 283 7.03 -7.98 -20.23
C VAL A 283 6.66 -9.47 -20.26
N VAL A 284 5.76 -9.90 -19.41
CA VAL A 284 5.20 -11.25 -19.50
C VAL A 284 4.26 -11.26 -20.70
N ALA A 285 4.73 -11.79 -21.81
CA ALA A 285 3.90 -11.96 -23.00
C ALA A 285 2.74 -12.91 -22.68
N GLN A 286 1.51 -12.44 -22.84
CA GLN A 286 0.35 -13.33 -22.88
C GLN A 286 0.25 -14.01 -24.24
N ALA A 287 -0.19 -15.25 -24.25
CA ALA A 287 -0.32 -16.12 -25.43
C ALA A 287 -1.53 -15.77 -26.30
N ASP A 288 -1.73 -14.51 -26.68
CA ASP A 288 -2.85 -14.09 -27.55
C ASP A 288 -2.43 -13.69 -28.98
N GLY A 289 -1.18 -13.95 -29.37
CA GLY A 289 -0.73 -13.77 -30.77
C GLY A 289 -0.59 -12.32 -31.25
N SER A 290 -0.83 -11.31 -30.47
CA SER A 290 -0.57 -9.93 -30.87
C SER A 290 0.92 -9.59 -30.70
N GLN A 291 1.64 -9.46 -31.84
CA GLN A 291 3.05 -9.09 -31.87
C GLN A 291 3.24 -7.65 -31.37
N VAL A 292 3.99 -7.50 -30.29
CA VAL A 292 4.61 -6.21 -29.91
C VAL A 292 5.90 -6.06 -30.72
N PRO A 293 6.26 -4.87 -31.22
CA PRO A 293 7.50 -4.68 -31.97
C PRO A 293 8.71 -5.20 -31.19
N GLN A 294 9.41 -6.16 -31.76
CA GLN A 294 10.64 -6.73 -31.21
C GLN A 294 11.75 -5.68 -31.23
N ALA A 295 12.24 -5.28 -30.08
CA ALA A 295 13.62 -4.84 -29.97
C ALA A 295 14.52 -6.09 -30.07
N ALA A 296 15.64 -5.97 -30.76
CA ALA A 296 16.56 -7.01 -31.27
C ALA A 296 16.78 -8.26 -30.37
N PRO A 297 17.16 -9.40 -30.99
CA PRO A 297 17.10 -10.72 -30.36
C PRO A 297 18.13 -10.86 -29.22
N GLN A 298 17.66 -11.02 -28.04
CA GLN A 298 18.46 -11.53 -26.90
C GLN A 298 18.04 -12.97 -26.62
N GLN A 299 19.04 -13.81 -26.49
CA GLN A 299 19.03 -15.25 -26.32
C GLN A 299 17.99 -15.76 -25.29
N GLN A 300 17.29 -16.83 -25.69
CA GLN A 300 16.39 -17.60 -24.83
C GLN A 300 17.12 -18.06 -23.55
N ILE A 301 16.66 -17.52 -22.41
CA ILE A 301 16.97 -18.05 -21.09
C ILE A 301 15.66 -18.56 -20.49
N ALA A 302 15.71 -19.79 -19.98
CA ALA A 302 14.63 -20.53 -19.35
C ALA A 302 13.86 -19.69 -18.26
N PRO A 303 12.59 -20.07 -17.92
CA PRO A 303 11.78 -19.29 -16.99
C PRO A 303 12.46 -19.21 -15.62
N ILE A 304 12.94 -18.03 -15.29
CA ILE A 304 13.48 -17.76 -13.96
C ILE A 304 12.30 -17.62 -13.03
N GLN A 305 12.11 -18.60 -12.16
CA GLN A 305 11.35 -18.44 -10.94
C GLN A 305 11.92 -17.20 -10.22
N HIS A 306 11.08 -16.20 -9.93
CA HIS A 306 11.49 -15.08 -9.09
C HIS A 306 11.94 -15.67 -7.76
N ALA A 307 13.25 -15.75 -7.55
CA ALA A 307 13.80 -16.12 -6.28
C ALA A 307 13.39 -15.04 -5.28
N THR A 308 12.33 -15.31 -4.53
CA THR A 308 12.02 -14.55 -3.33
C THR A 308 13.06 -14.90 -2.31
N PHE A 309 13.82 -13.92 -1.85
CA PHE A 309 14.75 -14.07 -0.75
C PHE A 309 14.22 -13.32 0.47
N LYS A 310 14.76 -13.65 1.63
CA LYS A 310 14.34 -12.98 2.87
C LYS A 310 15.11 -11.68 3.06
N VAL A 311 14.40 -10.62 3.47
CA VAL A 311 15.02 -9.35 3.87
C VAL A 311 16.02 -9.61 5.01
N PRO A 312 17.30 -9.26 4.87
CA PRO A 312 18.28 -9.44 5.93
C PRO A 312 18.00 -8.49 7.10
N ASN A 313 18.51 -8.85 8.29
CA ASN A 313 18.42 -7.97 9.45
C ASN A 313 19.55 -6.93 9.42
N MET A 314 19.19 -5.66 9.22
CA MET A 314 20.14 -4.55 9.20
C MET A 314 20.17 -3.78 10.53
N VAL A 315 19.31 -4.10 11.49
CA VAL A 315 19.30 -3.42 12.79
C VAL A 315 20.61 -3.73 13.53
N GLY A 316 21.26 -2.69 14.05
CA GLY A 316 22.57 -2.76 14.69
C GLY A 316 23.78 -2.60 13.75
N HIS A 317 23.57 -2.62 12.42
CA HIS A 317 24.63 -2.35 11.46
C HIS A 317 24.81 -0.85 11.26
N ASP A 318 26.04 -0.43 10.97
CA ASP A 318 26.30 0.93 10.49
C ASP A 318 25.77 1.11 9.06
N PHE A 319 25.54 2.36 8.67
CA PHE A 319 24.87 2.66 7.39
C PHE A 319 25.67 2.20 6.17
N LYS A 320 27.03 2.14 6.23
CA LYS A 320 27.85 1.70 5.11
C LYS A 320 27.76 0.19 4.91
N SER A 321 27.85 -0.56 6.02
CA SER A 321 27.67 -2.02 6.01
C SER A 321 26.28 -2.42 5.56
N ALA A 322 25.23 -1.74 6.09
CA ALA A 322 23.85 -2.00 5.70
C ALA A 322 23.61 -1.72 4.21
N ARG A 323 24.17 -0.63 3.67
CA ARG A 323 24.11 -0.31 2.26
C ARG A 323 24.71 -1.41 1.41
N LYS A 324 25.95 -1.80 1.71
CA LYS A 324 26.66 -2.81 0.95
C LYS A 324 25.90 -4.14 0.90
N VAL A 325 25.46 -4.63 2.06
CA VAL A 325 24.70 -5.91 2.14
C VAL A 325 23.43 -5.87 1.30
N LEU A 326 22.66 -4.78 1.37
CA LEU A 326 21.41 -4.67 0.63
C LEU A 326 21.66 -4.52 -0.88
N GLU A 327 22.63 -3.71 -1.30
CA GLU A 327 23.00 -3.56 -2.71
C GLU A 327 23.54 -4.87 -3.31
N ASP A 328 24.39 -5.61 -2.58
CA ASP A 328 24.90 -6.93 -2.99
C ASP A 328 23.76 -7.95 -3.19
N MET A 329 22.67 -7.81 -2.43
CA MET A 329 21.46 -8.62 -2.60
C MET A 329 20.52 -8.07 -3.70
N GLY A 330 20.89 -6.97 -4.34
CA GLY A 330 20.07 -6.31 -5.36
C GLY A 330 18.83 -5.60 -4.78
N LEU A 331 18.87 -5.22 -3.51
CA LEU A 331 17.88 -4.38 -2.85
C LEU A 331 18.31 -2.91 -2.88
N LYS A 332 17.33 -1.99 -2.80
CA LYS A 332 17.60 -0.55 -2.78
C LYS A 332 17.53 -0.01 -1.34
N PRO A 333 18.65 0.30 -0.67
CA PRO A 333 18.62 0.88 0.66
C PRO A 333 18.22 2.35 0.61
N GLN A 334 17.24 2.74 1.42
CA GLN A 334 16.83 4.13 1.63
C GLN A 334 16.98 4.50 3.10
N PHE A 335 17.89 5.44 3.39
CA PHE A 335 18.21 5.86 4.75
C PHE A 335 17.41 7.08 5.17
N HIS A 336 16.89 7.03 6.40
CA HIS A 336 16.16 8.11 7.04
C HIS A 336 16.83 8.53 8.33
N ARG A 337 16.84 9.84 8.60
CA ARG A 337 17.28 10.37 9.90
C ARG A 337 16.27 9.96 10.96
N GLY A 338 16.77 9.44 12.06
CA GLY A 338 15.94 8.99 13.18
C GLY A 338 16.23 9.77 14.47
N ASP A 339 16.13 9.07 15.60
CA ASP A 339 16.28 9.63 16.92
C ASP A 339 17.77 9.96 17.23
N PRO A 340 18.06 10.94 18.09
CA PRO A 340 19.41 11.19 18.56
C PRO A 340 19.99 9.95 19.24
N ALA A 341 21.27 9.67 18.99
CA ALA A 341 21.95 8.54 19.62
C ALA A 341 22.16 8.82 21.12
N GLU A 342 21.75 7.87 21.97
CA GLU A 342 22.01 7.94 23.42
C GLU A 342 23.50 7.72 23.76
N GLN A 343 24.24 7.05 22.87
CA GLN A 343 25.65 6.77 23.04
C GLN A 343 26.41 7.03 21.73
N PRO A 344 27.64 7.57 21.77
CA PRO A 344 28.41 7.89 20.58
C PRO A 344 28.59 6.72 19.60
N LYS A 345 28.71 5.49 20.11
CA LYS A 345 28.87 4.28 19.29
C LYS A 345 27.64 3.93 18.44
N LEU A 346 26.44 4.47 18.77
CA LEU A 346 25.21 4.22 18.06
C LEU A 346 24.97 5.19 16.89
N ILE A 347 25.76 6.27 16.81
CA ILE A 347 25.62 7.27 15.73
C ILE A 347 25.77 6.59 14.38
N TYR A 348 24.79 6.83 13.49
CA TYR A 348 24.66 6.24 12.16
C TYR A 348 24.46 4.72 12.12
N GLN A 349 24.09 4.10 13.24
CA GLN A 349 23.60 2.71 13.24
C GLN A 349 22.11 2.65 12.91
N VAL A 350 21.73 1.61 12.21
CA VAL A 350 20.33 1.27 11.91
C VAL A 350 19.65 0.79 13.19
N TYR A 351 18.58 1.43 13.62
CA TYR A 351 17.78 0.95 14.74
C TYR A 351 16.38 0.48 14.35
N GLN A 352 15.96 0.77 13.12
CA GLN A 352 14.68 0.34 12.59
C GLN A 352 14.76 0.10 11.08
N GLN A 353 14.09 -0.93 10.60
CA GLN A 353 13.99 -1.23 9.18
C GLN A 353 12.58 -1.65 8.78
N VAL A 354 12.23 -1.37 7.52
CA VAL A 354 10.98 -1.80 6.86
C VAL A 354 11.30 -2.17 5.40
N PRO A 355 10.87 -3.36 4.92
CA PRO A 355 10.16 -4.43 5.63
C PRO A 355 10.96 -5.03 6.78
N VAL A 356 10.26 -5.69 7.72
CA VAL A 356 10.91 -6.34 8.86
C VAL A 356 11.84 -7.49 8.40
N PRO A 357 12.90 -7.79 9.15
CA PRO A 357 13.77 -8.92 8.85
C PRO A 357 12.99 -10.22 8.63
N GLY A 358 13.41 -11.02 7.66
CA GLY A 358 12.76 -12.29 7.32
C GLY A 358 11.53 -12.18 6.41
N SER A 359 11.03 -10.97 6.11
CA SER A 359 9.97 -10.77 5.10
C SER A 359 10.44 -11.22 3.72
N ALA A 360 9.52 -11.69 2.88
CA ALA A 360 9.82 -11.98 1.48
C ALA A 360 10.14 -10.67 0.74
N ALA A 361 11.22 -10.68 -0.02
CA ALA A 361 11.63 -9.56 -0.85
C ALA A 361 11.93 -10.00 -2.29
N GLN A 362 11.81 -9.05 -3.20
CA GLN A 362 12.18 -9.21 -4.60
C GLN A 362 13.38 -8.31 -4.93
N LYS A 363 14.16 -8.68 -5.95
CA LYS A 363 15.28 -7.85 -6.43
C LYS A 363 14.75 -6.47 -6.87
N GLY A 364 15.44 -5.41 -6.47
CA GLY A 364 15.03 -4.03 -6.73
C GLY A 364 14.09 -3.41 -5.68
N GLN A 365 13.60 -4.21 -4.72
CA GLN A 365 12.72 -3.70 -3.65
C GLN A 365 13.49 -2.72 -2.74
N THR A 366 12.82 -1.62 -2.38
CA THR A 366 13.38 -0.63 -1.45
C THR A 366 13.27 -1.11 -0.01
N ILE A 367 14.37 -1.00 0.73
CA ILE A 367 14.45 -1.26 2.17
C ILE A 367 14.71 0.07 2.88
N HIS A 368 13.74 0.50 3.66
CA HIS A 368 13.84 1.73 4.45
C HIS A 368 14.55 1.47 5.78
N LEU A 369 15.57 2.26 6.08
CA LEU A 369 16.42 2.11 7.25
C LEU A 369 16.46 3.42 8.03
N LYS A 370 16.14 3.38 9.32
CA LYS A 370 16.21 4.53 10.21
C LYS A 370 17.52 4.48 11.01
N LEU A 371 18.27 5.56 10.97
CA LEU A 371 19.58 5.68 11.61
C LEU A 371 19.48 6.58 12.84
N TYR A 372 20.20 6.22 13.89
CA TYR A 372 20.51 7.18 14.94
C TYR A 372 21.30 8.35 14.38
N VAL A 373 20.97 9.57 14.81
CA VAL A 373 21.68 10.78 14.41
C VAL A 373 22.61 11.28 15.52
N ASP A 374 23.64 12.00 15.11
CA ASP A 374 24.52 12.70 16.05
C ASP A 374 23.71 13.77 16.82
N PRO A 375 23.63 13.69 18.16
CA PRO A 375 22.88 14.67 18.96
C PRO A 375 23.31 16.12 18.72
N SER A 376 24.59 16.34 18.42
CA SER A 376 25.13 17.69 18.11
C SER A 376 24.64 18.26 16.79
N LYS A 377 24.11 17.41 15.89
CA LYS A 377 23.58 17.77 14.56
C LYS A 377 22.05 17.60 14.46
N ALA A 378 21.38 17.32 15.57
CA ALA A 378 19.93 17.11 15.63
C ALA A 378 19.13 18.43 15.73
N GLN A 379 19.78 19.56 15.96
CA GLN A 379 19.16 20.87 16.20
C GLN A 379 19.16 21.81 14.98
N ASN A 380 19.50 21.34 13.77
CA ASN A 380 19.41 22.15 12.55
C ASN A 380 18.42 21.57 11.54
#